data_177534955cb190844e78a84937035bfa
#
_entry.id   177534955cb190844e78a84937035bfa
#
_cell.length_a   1.000
_cell.length_b   1.000
_cell.length_c   1.000
_cell.angle_alpha   90.00
_cell.angle_beta   90.00
_cell.angle_gamma   90.00
#
_symmetry.space_group_name_H-M   'P 1'
#
loop_
_entity.id
_entity.type
_entity.pdbx_description
1 polymer ?
#
loop_
_entity_poly.entity_id
_entity_poly.type
_entity_poly.pdbx_seq_one_letter_code
_entity_poly.pdbx_strand_id
1 'polypeptide(L)'
;MHATQTPVLPKGSDHAGSHATSMSTSACTGAKIDTAMIIRDPEKNFEVLWKTFHNRYPFFELRNVDWKKQFGTYRPKVTRETSDDELFDIFCQLLAPLHDGHIELIAKATGDRKKRYFNPEKKPRFWREFTSREIEQLFKTTKKTLVANGFHRPTETQAWMLHYCRSRAFGYIRILELEGVKKRSLTAALDKIAADFKDLDGIIIDIRNNPGGDDSTAITIINRFCDRRRVAFYRTTKIGPGEDDFTSLKTWHIEPKGDTQFIGPIVLLTCDSVFSGGEAFALAIKQLPHVTIIGDHTNGIFSYQLEKKLPNGWRYRLSYQKYFSADMVCYEGKGVPVDIKLLNKKTDIEIGFDPLISRALKVLKKNAEAANKR
;
A
#
# COMPACT_ATOMS: atom_id res chain seq x y z
N MET A 1 25.36 18.67 13.85
CA MET A 1 23.92 18.81 14.09
C MET A 1 23.25 18.93 12.72
N HIS A 2 22.83 17.81 12.13
CA HIS A 2 22.09 17.80 10.86
C HIS A 2 20.69 17.25 11.15
N ALA A 3 19.71 18.13 11.06
CA ALA A 3 18.30 17.77 11.14
C ALA A 3 17.93 17.01 9.84
N THR A 4 17.60 15.74 9.96
CA THR A 4 17.06 14.92 8.86
C THR A 4 15.62 15.32 8.58
N GLN A 5 15.41 16.03 7.49
CA GLN A 5 14.06 16.28 6.96
C GLN A 5 13.48 14.99 6.40
N THR A 6 12.33 14.59 6.95
CA THR A 6 11.52 13.49 6.47
C THR A 6 10.82 13.92 5.17
N PRO A 7 10.72 13.08 4.13
CA PRO A 7 9.99 13.42 2.92
C PRO A 7 8.50 13.57 3.23
N VAL A 8 7.96 14.73 2.95
CA VAL A 8 6.52 15.06 3.05
C VAL A 8 5.81 14.44 1.86
N LEU A 9 4.84 13.57 2.12
CA LEU A 9 3.85 13.15 1.12
C LEU A 9 2.98 14.37 0.74
N PRO A 10 2.59 14.54 -0.52
CA PRO A 10 1.73 15.64 -0.93
C PRO A 10 0.37 15.54 -0.22
N LYS A 11 -0.08 16.65 0.37
CA LYS A 11 -1.38 16.78 1.03
C LYS A 11 -2.49 16.62 -0.01
N GLY A 12 -3.43 15.69 0.27
CA GLY A 12 -4.71 15.65 -0.42
C GLY A 12 -5.51 16.93 -0.10
N SER A 13 -6.09 17.54 -1.12
CA SER A 13 -6.90 18.75 -1.03
C SER A 13 -8.22 18.48 -0.29
N ASP A 14 -8.47 19.23 0.78
CA ASP A 14 -9.76 19.30 1.45
C ASP A 14 -10.78 19.99 0.55
N HIS A 15 -11.79 19.25 0.08
CA HIS A 15 -13.04 19.81 -0.42
C HIS A 15 -14.20 19.30 0.40
N ALA A 16 -14.58 20.11 1.41
CA ALA A 16 -15.85 19.99 2.11
C ALA A 16 -16.92 20.76 1.32
N GLY A 17 -17.87 20.03 0.72
CA GLY A 17 -19.10 20.58 0.15
C GLY A 17 -20.24 20.46 1.15
N SER A 18 -20.68 21.58 1.69
CA SER A 18 -21.82 21.71 2.58
C SER A 18 -23.14 21.67 1.78
N HIS A 19 -24.07 20.79 2.14
CA HIS A 19 -25.49 21.02 1.88
C HIS A 19 -26.23 21.08 3.21
N ALA A 20 -26.68 22.30 3.53
CA ALA A 20 -27.57 22.56 4.64
C ALA A 20 -29.00 22.24 4.22
N THR A 21 -29.69 21.40 4.98
CA THR A 21 -31.13 21.28 4.95
C THR A 21 -31.66 21.70 6.34
N SER A 22 -32.42 22.77 6.34
CA SER A 22 -33.07 23.34 7.53
C SER A 22 -34.17 22.42 8.05
N MET A 23 -34.16 22.09 9.34
CA MET A 23 -35.37 21.73 10.09
C MET A 23 -35.29 22.24 11.54
N SER A 24 -36.36 22.89 11.85
CA SER A 24 -36.87 23.51 13.06
C SER A 24 -36.28 23.15 14.43
N THR A 25 -36.06 24.21 15.17
CA THR A 25 -35.78 24.32 16.60
C THR A 25 -36.81 23.63 17.49
N SER A 26 -36.35 22.70 18.33
CA SER A 26 -36.96 22.39 19.61
C SER A 26 -35.88 22.51 20.68
N ALA A 27 -36.10 23.41 21.61
CA ALA A 27 -35.23 23.66 22.75
C ALA A 27 -35.21 22.47 23.70
N CYS A 28 -34.05 21.80 23.81
CA CYS A 28 -33.73 20.95 24.94
C CYS A 28 -32.49 21.48 25.63
N THR A 29 -32.72 21.76 26.92
CA THR A 29 -31.80 22.23 27.95
C THR A 29 -30.44 21.57 27.90
N GLY A 30 -29.40 22.44 27.99
CA GLY A 30 -27.99 22.04 27.89
C GLY A 30 -27.55 21.07 28.99
N ALA A 31 -27.34 19.84 28.57
CA ALA A 31 -26.35 18.97 29.22
C ALA A 31 -25.00 19.32 28.54
N LYS A 32 -24.12 20.02 29.29
CA LYS A 32 -22.70 20.10 28.96
C LYS A 32 -22.23 18.68 28.76
N ILE A 33 -21.88 18.33 27.52
CA ILE A 33 -21.15 17.09 27.23
C ILE A 33 -19.88 17.19 28.04
N ASP A 34 -19.82 16.37 29.08
CA ASP A 34 -18.65 16.16 29.92
C ASP A 34 -17.49 15.81 28.97
N THR A 35 -16.55 16.72 28.86
CA THR A 35 -15.32 16.47 28.15
C THR A 35 -14.69 15.32 28.89
N ALA A 36 -14.79 14.09 28.38
CA ALA A 36 -14.28 12.89 28.97
C ALA A 36 -12.91 13.19 29.56
N MET A 37 -12.79 13.13 30.88
CA MET A 37 -11.55 13.34 31.64
C MET A 37 -10.47 12.51 30.91
N ILE A 38 -9.53 13.18 30.27
CA ILE A 38 -8.35 12.55 29.67
C ILE A 38 -7.62 11.95 30.85
N ILE A 39 -7.79 10.65 31.05
CA ILE A 39 -7.20 9.95 32.20
C ILE A 39 -5.70 9.92 31.93
N ARG A 40 -4.96 10.80 32.59
CA ARG A 40 -3.50 10.77 32.61
C ARG A 40 -3.06 9.61 33.52
N ASP A 41 -3.04 8.42 32.95
CA ASP A 41 -2.60 7.19 33.61
C ASP A 41 -1.59 6.51 32.66
N PRO A 42 -0.28 6.82 32.82
CA PRO A 42 0.76 6.24 31.97
C PRO A 42 0.80 4.71 32.02
N GLU A 43 0.59 4.12 33.21
CA GLU A 43 0.59 2.68 33.40
C GLU A 43 -0.55 2.03 32.61
N LYS A 44 -1.75 2.59 32.71
CA LYS A 44 -2.93 2.12 31.96
C LYS A 44 -2.73 2.27 30.45
N ASN A 45 -2.15 3.38 29.99
CA ASN A 45 -1.86 3.58 28.56
C ASN A 45 -0.87 2.52 28.05
N PHE A 46 0.18 2.22 28.83
CA PHE A 46 1.14 1.18 28.48
C PHE A 46 0.49 -0.20 28.37
N GLU A 47 -0.31 -0.58 29.36
CA GLU A 47 -1.00 -1.88 29.38
C GLU A 47 -1.98 -2.03 28.20
N VAL A 48 -2.74 -0.98 27.88
CA VAL A 48 -3.68 -0.99 26.76
C VAL A 48 -2.94 -1.16 25.42
N LEU A 49 -1.85 -0.42 25.20
CA LEU A 49 -1.05 -0.57 24.00
C LEU A 49 -0.46 -1.97 23.91
N TRP A 50 0.27 -2.41 24.95
CA TRP A 50 0.92 -3.71 24.95
C TRP A 50 -0.07 -4.86 24.73
N LYS A 51 -1.22 -4.85 25.44
CA LYS A 51 -2.28 -5.86 25.31
C LYS A 51 -2.90 -5.87 23.92
N THR A 52 -3.07 -4.69 23.30
CA THR A 52 -3.59 -4.61 21.92
C THR A 52 -2.63 -5.28 20.94
N PHE A 53 -1.35 -4.97 21.02
CA PHE A 53 -0.34 -5.65 20.18
C PHE A 53 -0.31 -7.15 20.48
N HIS A 54 -0.26 -7.56 21.75
CA HIS A 54 -0.27 -8.97 22.15
C HIS A 54 -1.42 -9.77 21.51
N ASN A 55 -2.62 -9.18 21.47
CA ASN A 55 -3.82 -9.86 20.99
C ASN A 55 -4.04 -9.71 19.47
N ARG A 56 -3.40 -8.75 18.81
CA ARG A 56 -3.79 -8.37 17.45
C ARG A 56 -2.64 -8.34 16.44
N TYR A 57 -1.40 -8.26 16.88
CA TYR A 57 -0.24 -8.24 15.98
C TYR A 57 0.18 -9.68 15.62
N PRO A 58 0.20 -10.05 14.32
CA PRO A 58 0.38 -11.46 13.93
C PRO A 58 1.84 -11.86 13.62
N PHE A 59 2.82 -10.94 13.73
CA PHE A 59 4.14 -11.12 13.14
C PHE A 59 5.29 -11.13 14.15
N PHE A 60 5.05 -11.37 15.43
CA PHE A 60 6.11 -11.40 16.46
C PHE A 60 7.21 -12.42 16.13
N GLU A 61 6.82 -13.64 15.76
CA GLU A 61 7.75 -14.69 15.35
C GLU A 61 8.54 -14.29 14.10
N LEU A 62 7.86 -13.83 13.05
CA LEU A 62 8.50 -13.37 11.82
C LEU A 62 9.53 -12.25 12.07
N ARG A 63 9.28 -11.39 13.06
CA ARG A 63 10.17 -10.30 13.47
C ARG A 63 11.20 -10.70 14.53
N ASN A 64 11.17 -11.97 14.98
CA ASN A 64 12.01 -12.49 16.05
C ASN A 64 11.92 -11.66 17.34
N VAL A 65 10.68 -11.29 17.73
CA VAL A 65 10.40 -10.46 18.90
C VAL A 65 9.62 -11.25 19.96
N ASP A 66 10.23 -11.46 21.12
CA ASP A 66 9.53 -11.96 22.31
C ASP A 66 8.77 -10.80 22.97
N TRP A 67 7.48 -10.71 22.67
CA TRP A 67 6.62 -9.63 23.14
C TRP A 67 6.40 -9.64 24.66
N LYS A 68 6.42 -10.82 25.29
CA LYS A 68 6.33 -10.97 26.76
C LYS A 68 7.59 -10.46 27.43
N LYS A 69 8.76 -10.76 26.87
CA LYS A 69 10.04 -10.22 27.33
C LYS A 69 10.08 -8.69 27.20
N GLN A 70 9.53 -8.14 26.10
CA GLN A 70 9.40 -6.68 25.94
C GLN A 70 8.55 -6.06 27.08
N PHE A 71 7.46 -6.72 27.50
CA PHE A 71 6.70 -6.27 28.66
C PHE A 71 7.56 -6.20 29.93
N GLY A 72 8.26 -7.27 30.25
CA GLY A 72 9.15 -7.32 31.41
C GLY A 72 10.24 -6.24 31.40
N THR A 73 10.70 -5.85 30.21
CA THR A 73 11.74 -4.83 30.04
C THR A 73 11.21 -3.41 30.19
N TYR A 74 10.03 -3.12 29.68
CA TYR A 74 9.54 -1.73 29.57
C TYR A 74 8.47 -1.38 30.61
N ARG A 75 7.63 -2.32 31.05
CA ARG A 75 6.58 -2.04 32.05
C ARG A 75 7.13 -1.45 33.37
N PRO A 76 8.26 -1.95 33.94
CA PRO A 76 8.83 -1.39 35.16
C PRO A 76 9.33 0.06 35.04
N LYS A 77 9.55 0.56 33.80
CA LYS A 77 9.98 1.94 33.54
C LYS A 77 8.82 2.93 33.53
N VAL A 78 7.58 2.43 33.56
CA VAL A 78 6.38 3.27 33.51
C VAL A 78 5.73 3.29 34.90
N THR A 79 5.71 4.46 35.52
CA THR A 79 5.07 4.74 36.81
C THR A 79 4.01 5.82 36.65
N ARG A 80 3.30 6.14 37.70
CA ARG A 80 2.29 7.22 37.70
C ARG A 80 2.89 8.60 37.46
N GLU A 81 4.17 8.77 37.76
CA GLU A 81 4.94 10.01 37.59
C GLU A 81 5.49 10.15 36.17
N THR A 82 5.52 9.07 35.37
CA THR A 82 6.03 9.08 33.98
C THR A 82 5.34 10.17 33.17
N SER A 83 6.13 11.10 32.64
CA SER A 83 5.60 12.17 31.78
C SER A 83 5.13 11.66 30.44
N ASP A 84 4.34 12.45 29.70
CA ASP A 84 3.89 12.10 28.36
C ASP A 84 5.07 11.94 27.38
N ASP A 85 6.13 12.73 27.54
CA ASP A 85 7.32 12.64 26.69
C ASP A 85 8.10 11.35 26.95
N GLU A 86 8.32 11.01 28.21
CA GLU A 86 8.98 9.74 28.58
C GLU A 86 8.14 8.52 28.13
N LEU A 87 6.81 8.57 28.32
CA LEU A 87 5.93 7.50 27.89
C LEU A 87 5.98 7.32 26.35
N PHE A 88 6.03 8.43 25.59
CA PHE A 88 6.14 8.38 24.15
C PHE A 88 7.47 7.72 23.73
N ASP A 89 8.57 8.09 24.36
CA ASP A 89 9.90 7.53 24.07
C ASP A 89 9.99 6.04 24.45
N ILE A 90 9.37 5.65 25.57
CA ILE A 90 9.23 4.23 25.95
C ILE A 90 8.44 3.45 24.91
N PHE A 91 7.34 3.99 24.39
CA PHE A 91 6.56 3.34 23.34
C PHE A 91 7.36 3.22 22.04
N CYS A 92 8.10 4.25 21.64
CA CYS A 92 8.98 4.19 20.47
C CYS A 92 10.01 3.06 20.59
N GLN A 93 10.64 2.93 21.76
CA GLN A 93 11.61 1.86 22.04
C GLN A 93 10.95 0.46 22.08
N LEU A 94 9.79 0.35 22.71
CA LEU A 94 9.01 -0.90 22.76
C LEU A 94 8.64 -1.41 21.37
N LEU A 95 8.23 -0.50 20.47
CA LEU A 95 7.75 -0.84 19.12
C LEU A 95 8.88 -1.00 18.10
N ALA A 96 10.03 -0.37 18.32
CA ALA A 96 11.15 -0.35 17.36
C ALA A 96 11.57 -1.73 16.81
N PRO A 97 11.66 -2.79 17.63
CA PRO A 97 12.10 -4.11 17.15
C PRO A 97 11.15 -4.77 16.15
N LEU A 98 9.91 -4.28 16.02
CA LEU A 98 8.92 -4.88 15.13
C LEU A 98 9.22 -4.63 13.65
N HIS A 99 9.94 -3.57 13.30
CA HIS A 99 10.33 -3.24 11.92
C HIS A 99 9.19 -3.37 10.91
N ASP A 100 8.02 -2.81 11.24
CA ASP A 100 6.79 -2.88 10.45
C ASP A 100 6.30 -1.46 10.11
N GLY A 101 6.36 -1.07 8.84
CA GLY A 101 6.00 0.27 8.36
C GLY A 101 4.52 0.63 8.54
N HIS A 102 3.66 -0.32 8.87
CA HIS A 102 2.26 -0.06 9.23
C HIS A 102 2.07 0.34 10.70
N ILE A 103 3.13 0.26 11.53
CA ILE A 103 3.06 0.70 12.93
C ILE A 103 3.30 2.20 13.02
N GLU A 104 2.35 2.89 13.61
CA GLU A 104 2.37 4.33 13.82
C GLU A 104 1.89 4.66 15.23
N LEU A 105 2.50 5.65 15.88
CA LEU A 105 2.04 6.25 17.11
C LEU A 105 1.92 7.76 16.94
N ILE A 106 0.77 8.34 17.30
CA ILE A 106 0.46 9.76 17.19
C ILE A 106 0.02 10.26 18.57
N ALA A 107 0.90 11.03 19.20
CA ALA A 107 0.58 11.74 20.44
C ALA A 107 -0.02 13.12 20.14
N LYS A 108 -0.94 13.58 21.02
CA LYS A 108 -1.33 14.99 21.02
C LYS A 108 -0.14 15.83 21.42
N ALA A 109 -0.01 17.00 20.82
CA ALA A 109 1.02 17.95 21.22
C ALA A 109 0.78 18.48 22.63
N THR A 110 1.84 18.51 23.41
CA THR A 110 2.05 19.54 24.43
C THR A 110 2.73 20.71 23.68
N GLY A 111 1.96 21.76 23.33
CA GLY A 111 2.42 22.83 22.44
C GLY A 111 2.00 22.63 20.97
N ASP A 112 2.60 23.39 20.05
CA ASP A 112 2.17 23.50 18.64
C ASP A 112 2.53 22.29 17.73
N ARG A 113 3.19 21.26 18.22
CA ARG A 113 3.67 20.13 17.40
C ARG A 113 3.19 18.78 17.90
N LYS A 114 2.40 18.07 17.08
CA LYS A 114 2.08 16.65 17.31
C LYS A 114 3.35 15.80 17.22
N LYS A 115 3.63 14.98 18.24
CA LYS A 115 4.64 13.93 18.15
C LYS A 115 4.09 12.79 17.30
N ARG A 116 4.88 12.33 16.34
CA ARG A 116 4.54 11.23 15.46
C ARG A 116 5.73 10.30 15.31
N TYR A 117 5.48 9.04 15.51
CA TYR A 117 6.45 7.97 15.35
C TYR A 117 5.95 7.03 14.28
N PHE A 118 6.82 6.73 13.32
CA PHE A 118 6.68 5.62 12.41
C PHE A 118 7.71 4.58 12.80
N ASN A 119 7.30 3.30 12.85
CA ASN A 119 8.25 2.25 13.17
C ASN A 119 9.37 2.26 12.12
N PRO A 120 10.66 2.22 12.54
CA PRO A 120 11.79 2.23 11.64
C PRO A 120 11.85 0.89 10.90
N GLU A 121 11.15 0.83 9.80
CA GLU A 121 11.29 -0.19 8.80
C GLU A 121 12.66 -0.05 8.09
N LYS A 122 13.18 -1.16 7.58
CA LYS A 122 14.24 -1.08 6.57
C LYS A 122 13.69 -0.32 5.37
N LYS A 123 14.10 0.94 5.22
CA LYS A 123 13.67 1.73 4.04
C LYS A 123 13.92 0.91 2.78
N PRO A 124 12.94 0.78 1.87
CA PRO A 124 13.12 0.15 0.58
C PRO A 124 14.36 0.67 -0.13
N ARG A 125 15.05 -0.18 -0.89
CA ARG A 125 16.19 0.23 -1.70
C ARG A 125 15.84 1.43 -2.57
N PHE A 126 14.65 1.41 -3.19
CA PHE A 126 14.16 2.47 -4.06
C PHE A 126 14.16 3.84 -3.37
N TRP A 127 13.74 3.93 -2.10
CA TRP A 127 13.76 5.19 -1.34
C TRP A 127 15.12 5.51 -0.69
N ARG A 128 16.03 4.55 -0.62
CA ARG A 128 17.42 4.79 -0.19
C ARG A 128 18.28 5.32 -1.34
N GLU A 129 18.02 4.83 -2.55
CA GLU A 129 18.76 5.19 -3.74
C GLU A 129 18.25 6.48 -4.39
N PHE A 130 16.93 6.73 -4.36
CA PHE A 130 16.32 7.86 -5.02
C PHE A 130 15.70 8.83 -4.02
N THR A 131 16.01 10.12 -4.17
CA THR A 131 15.27 11.21 -3.54
C THR A 131 13.91 11.40 -4.22
N SER A 132 12.95 12.08 -3.57
CA SER A 132 11.65 12.38 -4.16
C SER A 132 11.76 13.07 -5.53
N ARG A 133 12.72 14.00 -5.69
CA ARG A 133 12.99 14.67 -6.97
C ARG A 133 13.50 13.70 -8.04
N GLU A 134 14.38 12.77 -7.68
CA GLU A 134 14.89 11.75 -8.60
C GLU A 134 13.80 10.75 -9.00
N ILE A 135 12.88 10.41 -8.09
CA ILE A 135 11.70 9.59 -8.40
C ILE A 135 10.82 10.30 -9.46
N GLU A 136 10.55 11.59 -9.30
CA GLU A 136 9.83 12.36 -10.31
C GLU A 136 10.58 12.37 -11.66
N GLN A 137 11.89 12.54 -11.65
CA GLN A 137 12.72 12.50 -12.85
C GLN A 137 12.70 11.12 -13.51
N LEU A 138 12.75 10.04 -12.74
CA LEU A 138 12.63 8.69 -13.25
C LEU A 138 11.31 8.49 -14.01
N PHE A 139 10.18 8.98 -13.48
CA PHE A 139 8.90 8.87 -14.19
C PHE A 139 8.78 9.84 -15.37
N LYS A 140 9.49 10.95 -15.38
CA LYS A 140 9.67 11.78 -16.61
C LYS A 140 10.48 11.01 -17.66
N THR A 141 11.52 10.29 -17.24
CA THR A 141 12.32 9.41 -18.08
C THR A 141 11.49 8.26 -18.66
N THR A 142 10.63 7.62 -17.82
CA THR A 142 9.65 6.62 -18.28
C THR A 142 8.79 7.17 -19.41
N LYS A 143 8.20 8.37 -19.24
CA LYS A 143 7.38 9.02 -20.28
C LYS A 143 8.18 9.27 -21.58
N LYS A 144 9.43 9.74 -21.47
CA LYS A 144 10.31 9.92 -22.63
C LYS A 144 10.59 8.61 -23.36
N THR A 145 10.90 7.54 -22.60
CA THR A 145 11.17 6.20 -23.15
C THR A 145 9.93 5.64 -23.86
N LEU A 146 8.73 5.83 -23.31
CA LEU A 146 7.47 5.45 -23.96
C LEU A 146 7.29 6.19 -25.30
N VAL A 147 7.43 7.52 -25.31
CA VAL A 147 7.30 8.32 -26.54
C VAL A 147 8.32 7.91 -27.60
N ALA A 148 9.57 7.66 -27.22
CA ALA A 148 10.63 7.16 -28.11
C ALA A 148 10.31 5.77 -28.71
N ASN A 149 9.41 5.00 -28.08
CA ASN A 149 8.91 3.71 -28.57
C ASN A 149 7.53 3.82 -29.24
N GLY A 150 7.12 5.01 -29.68
CA GLY A 150 5.90 5.23 -30.46
C GLY A 150 4.60 5.30 -29.65
N PHE A 151 4.68 5.43 -28.34
CA PHE A 151 3.51 5.70 -27.51
C PHE A 151 3.11 7.17 -27.58
N HIS A 152 1.82 7.46 -27.49
CA HIS A 152 1.35 8.80 -27.19
C HIS A 152 1.79 9.20 -25.79
N ARG A 153 1.70 10.50 -25.45
CA ARG A 153 1.95 10.93 -24.07
C ARG A 153 0.87 10.36 -23.14
N PRO A 154 1.27 9.81 -21.98
CA PRO A 154 0.30 9.33 -21.00
C PRO A 154 -0.67 10.43 -20.58
N THR A 155 -1.96 10.10 -20.60
CA THR A 155 -3.06 10.98 -20.19
C THR A 155 -3.67 10.47 -18.90
N GLU A 156 -4.11 11.42 -18.08
CA GLU A 156 -4.89 11.15 -16.87
C GLU A 156 -6.32 10.76 -17.24
N THR A 157 -6.92 9.87 -16.46
CA THR A 157 -8.31 9.46 -16.64
C THR A 157 -9.24 10.16 -15.63
N GLN A 158 -10.55 9.90 -15.71
CA GLN A 158 -11.51 10.31 -14.67
C GLN A 158 -11.21 9.69 -13.29
N ALA A 159 -10.47 8.58 -13.25
CA ALA A 159 -9.88 8.03 -12.06
C ALA A 159 -8.43 8.52 -11.98
N TRP A 160 -8.20 9.67 -11.38
CA TRP A 160 -6.92 10.38 -11.31
C TRP A 160 -5.70 9.50 -11.01
N MET A 161 -5.90 8.37 -10.35
CA MET A 161 -4.88 7.38 -10.03
C MET A 161 -4.42 6.54 -11.25
N LEU A 162 -5.18 6.56 -12.35
CA LEU A 162 -4.88 5.82 -13.57
C LEU A 162 -4.44 6.76 -14.68
N HIS A 163 -3.18 6.66 -15.07
CA HIS A 163 -2.65 7.28 -16.28
C HIS A 163 -2.41 6.21 -17.32
N TYR A 164 -2.80 6.44 -18.56
CA TYR A 164 -2.59 5.46 -19.63
C TYR A 164 -2.20 6.09 -20.95
N CYS A 165 -1.58 5.30 -21.81
CA CYS A 165 -1.33 5.64 -23.20
C CYS A 165 -1.19 4.36 -24.03
N ARG A 166 -1.14 4.52 -25.34
CA ARG A 166 -0.91 3.42 -26.25
C ARG A 166 0.05 3.81 -27.38
N SER A 167 0.72 2.82 -27.94
CA SER A 167 1.30 2.83 -29.28
C SER A 167 0.35 2.14 -30.26
N ARG A 168 0.81 1.84 -31.46
CA ARG A 168 0.06 1.03 -32.43
C ARG A 168 -0.18 -0.39 -31.91
N ALA A 169 0.81 -1.00 -31.23
CA ALA A 169 0.78 -2.40 -30.82
C ALA A 169 0.63 -2.62 -29.32
N PHE A 170 1.04 -1.68 -28.47
CA PHE A 170 1.12 -1.90 -27.03
C PHE A 170 0.45 -0.80 -26.21
N GLY A 171 -0.14 -1.20 -25.08
CA GLY A 171 -0.70 -0.32 -24.07
C GLY A 171 0.24 -0.12 -22.88
N TYR A 172 0.07 1.00 -22.19
CA TYR A 172 0.71 1.29 -20.92
C TYR A 172 -0.31 1.88 -19.93
N ILE A 173 -0.36 1.33 -18.74
CA ILE A 173 -1.18 1.84 -17.63
C ILE A 173 -0.26 2.06 -16.43
N ARG A 174 -0.28 3.26 -15.86
CA ARG A 174 0.33 3.52 -14.57
C ARG A 174 -0.75 3.64 -13.51
N ILE A 175 -0.57 2.91 -12.41
CA ILE A 175 -1.45 2.94 -11.23
C ILE A 175 -0.67 3.63 -10.11
N LEU A 176 -1.06 4.87 -9.77
CA LEU A 176 -0.36 5.70 -8.79
C LEU A 176 -0.59 5.20 -7.38
N GLU A 177 -1.85 4.93 -7.03
CA GLU A 177 -2.29 4.36 -5.75
C GLU A 177 -3.64 3.64 -5.94
N LEU A 178 -4.19 3.05 -4.89
CA LEU A 178 -5.44 2.27 -4.94
C LEU A 178 -6.51 2.82 -4.00
N GLU A 179 -6.45 4.11 -3.65
CA GLU A 179 -7.35 4.76 -2.70
C GLU A 179 -7.93 6.06 -3.27
N GLY A 180 -9.00 6.57 -2.65
CA GLY A 180 -9.53 7.91 -2.92
C GLY A 180 -10.31 8.07 -4.23
N VAL A 181 -10.63 6.97 -4.96
CA VAL A 181 -11.36 7.03 -6.22
C VAL A 181 -12.81 6.55 -6.05
N LYS A 182 -13.76 7.28 -6.63
CA LYS A 182 -15.15 6.83 -6.69
C LYS A 182 -15.29 5.65 -7.64
N LYS A 183 -15.99 4.58 -7.21
CA LYS A 183 -16.24 3.36 -8.01
C LYS A 183 -16.73 3.68 -9.43
N ARG A 184 -17.67 4.64 -9.59
CA ARG A 184 -18.17 5.05 -10.91
C ARG A 184 -17.08 5.60 -11.82
N SER A 185 -16.19 6.47 -11.27
CA SER A 185 -15.08 7.05 -12.04
C SER A 185 -14.05 5.99 -12.42
N LEU A 186 -13.76 5.06 -11.50
CA LEU A 186 -12.88 3.93 -11.78
C LEU A 186 -13.44 3.04 -12.89
N THR A 187 -14.71 2.64 -12.80
CA THR A 187 -15.35 1.81 -13.81
C THR A 187 -15.34 2.46 -15.18
N ALA A 188 -15.73 3.75 -15.27
CA ALA A 188 -15.73 4.48 -16.54
C ALA A 188 -14.31 4.63 -17.15
N ALA A 189 -13.29 4.84 -16.30
CA ALA A 189 -11.89 4.87 -16.75
C ALA A 189 -11.44 3.51 -17.30
N LEU A 190 -11.79 2.43 -16.60
CA LEU A 190 -11.45 1.07 -17.03
C LEU A 190 -12.17 0.66 -18.32
N ASP A 191 -13.45 1.04 -18.49
CA ASP A 191 -14.22 0.78 -19.72
C ASP A 191 -13.54 1.49 -20.92
N LYS A 192 -13.13 2.76 -20.73
CA LYS A 192 -12.41 3.50 -21.76
C LYS A 192 -11.07 2.85 -22.10
N ILE A 193 -10.26 2.48 -21.10
CA ILE A 193 -8.98 1.81 -21.31
C ILE A 193 -9.17 0.48 -22.04
N ALA A 194 -10.17 -0.33 -21.62
CA ALA A 194 -10.46 -1.61 -22.26
C ALA A 194 -10.84 -1.46 -23.74
N ALA A 195 -11.68 -0.47 -24.06
CA ALA A 195 -12.03 -0.15 -25.44
C ALA A 195 -10.83 0.29 -26.28
N ASP A 196 -9.94 1.15 -25.72
CA ASP A 196 -8.74 1.64 -26.40
C ASP A 196 -7.68 0.54 -26.59
N PHE A 197 -7.72 -0.53 -25.79
CA PHE A 197 -6.70 -1.58 -25.74
C PHE A 197 -7.14 -2.92 -26.34
N LYS A 198 -8.38 -3.08 -26.77
CA LYS A 198 -8.97 -4.36 -27.22
C LYS A 198 -8.17 -5.08 -28.31
N ASP A 199 -7.51 -4.31 -29.21
CA ASP A 199 -6.81 -4.82 -30.39
C ASP A 199 -5.28 -4.76 -30.23
N LEU A 200 -4.77 -4.60 -29.00
CA LEU A 200 -3.33 -4.49 -28.76
C LEU A 200 -2.67 -5.86 -28.54
N ASP A 201 -1.43 -5.97 -28.95
CA ASP A 201 -0.60 -7.19 -28.82
C ASP A 201 -0.11 -7.42 -27.38
N GLY A 202 -0.20 -6.42 -26.50
CA GLY A 202 0.21 -6.54 -25.11
C GLY A 202 0.11 -5.23 -24.32
N ILE A 203 0.18 -5.35 -22.99
CA ILE A 203 0.03 -4.21 -22.06
C ILE A 203 1.16 -4.21 -21.03
N ILE A 204 1.67 -3.02 -20.70
CA ILE A 204 2.51 -2.77 -19.54
C ILE A 204 1.64 -2.14 -18.45
N ILE A 205 1.62 -2.74 -17.27
CA ILE A 205 1.03 -2.15 -16.06
C ILE A 205 2.16 -1.76 -15.12
N ASP A 206 2.24 -0.49 -14.74
CA ASP A 206 3.31 0.06 -13.92
C ASP A 206 2.77 0.47 -12.54
N ILE A 207 3.14 -0.29 -11.50
CA ILE A 207 2.82 0.00 -10.11
C ILE A 207 4.05 0.43 -9.31
N ARG A 208 5.17 0.73 -9.94
CA ARG A 208 6.38 1.17 -9.22
C ARG A 208 6.07 2.38 -8.35
N ASN A 209 6.51 2.33 -7.10
CA ASN A 209 6.26 3.34 -6.08
C ASN A 209 4.77 3.56 -5.74
N ASN A 210 3.95 2.52 -5.87
CA ASN A 210 2.55 2.54 -5.46
C ASN A 210 2.45 2.27 -3.94
N PRO A 211 1.89 3.19 -3.13
CA PRO A 211 1.81 3.05 -1.68
C PRO A 211 0.69 2.10 -1.22
N GLY A 212 -0.10 1.56 -2.14
CA GLY A 212 -1.24 0.71 -1.81
C GLY A 212 -2.58 1.44 -1.83
N GLY A 213 -3.46 1.05 -0.93
CA GLY A 213 -4.85 1.48 -0.81
C GLY A 213 -5.78 0.28 -0.66
N ASP A 214 -6.97 0.34 -1.26
CA ASP A 214 -8.02 -0.65 -1.07
C ASP A 214 -7.86 -1.89 -1.97
N ASP A 215 -7.89 -3.10 -1.36
CA ASP A 215 -7.87 -4.38 -2.07
C ASP A 215 -9.01 -4.51 -3.08
N SER A 216 -10.19 -3.95 -2.78
CA SER A 216 -11.34 -4.03 -3.70
C SER A 216 -11.11 -3.20 -4.97
N THR A 217 -10.38 -2.10 -4.86
CA THR A 217 -9.93 -1.30 -6.00
C THR A 217 -8.93 -2.10 -6.85
N ALA A 218 -7.95 -2.77 -6.22
CA ALA A 218 -7.01 -3.66 -6.89
C ALA A 218 -7.75 -4.75 -7.69
N ILE A 219 -8.66 -5.48 -7.04
CA ILE A 219 -9.48 -6.54 -7.67
C ILE A 219 -10.34 -5.98 -8.82
N THR A 220 -10.94 -4.80 -8.66
CA THR A 220 -11.76 -4.16 -9.70
C THR A 220 -10.96 -3.89 -10.98
N ILE A 221 -9.71 -3.45 -10.83
CA ILE A 221 -8.81 -3.22 -11.98
C ILE A 221 -8.42 -4.56 -12.62
N ILE A 222 -7.99 -5.54 -11.82
CA ILE A 222 -7.51 -6.84 -12.31
C ILE A 222 -8.61 -7.61 -13.02
N ASN A 223 -9.86 -7.46 -12.62
CA ASN A 223 -11.00 -8.10 -13.25
C ASN A 223 -11.15 -7.77 -14.76
N ARG A 224 -10.54 -6.69 -15.26
CA ARG A 224 -10.48 -6.36 -16.70
C ARG A 224 -9.48 -7.18 -17.49
N PHE A 225 -8.67 -7.98 -16.81
CA PHE A 225 -7.60 -8.81 -17.38
C PHE A 225 -7.83 -10.31 -17.17
N CYS A 226 -8.97 -10.70 -16.62
CA CYS A 226 -9.31 -12.08 -16.30
C CYS A 226 -10.07 -12.76 -17.44
N ASP A 227 -9.71 -14.00 -17.76
CA ASP A 227 -10.46 -14.90 -18.66
C ASP A 227 -11.50 -15.75 -17.90
N ARG A 228 -11.23 -16.04 -16.62
CA ARG A 228 -12.09 -16.84 -15.74
C ARG A 228 -11.85 -16.50 -14.28
N ARG A 229 -12.72 -16.98 -13.40
CA ARG A 229 -12.58 -16.84 -11.96
C ARG A 229 -11.39 -17.63 -11.44
N ARG A 230 -10.56 -16.97 -10.60
CA ARG A 230 -9.42 -17.56 -9.88
C ARG A 230 -9.38 -17.06 -8.45
N VAL A 231 -8.74 -17.84 -7.57
CA VAL A 231 -8.36 -17.33 -6.25
C VAL A 231 -7.26 -16.28 -6.46
N ALA A 232 -7.47 -15.08 -5.91
CA ALA A 232 -6.49 -14.01 -5.91
C ALA A 232 -5.50 -14.20 -4.74
N PHE A 233 -6.05 -14.30 -3.55
CA PHE A 233 -5.32 -14.50 -2.29
C PHE A 233 -6.28 -14.91 -1.18
N TYR A 234 -5.72 -15.39 -0.08
CA TYR A 234 -6.43 -15.62 1.18
C TYR A 234 -6.01 -14.58 2.21
N ARG A 235 -6.92 -14.27 3.13
CA ARG A 235 -6.66 -13.36 4.24
C ARG A 235 -7.28 -13.87 5.52
N THR A 236 -6.55 -13.73 6.64
CA THR A 236 -7.08 -14.00 7.98
C THR A 236 -6.72 -12.87 8.93
N THR A 237 -7.45 -12.75 10.03
CA THR A 237 -7.34 -11.66 11.00
C THR A 237 -6.97 -12.23 12.37
N LYS A 238 -5.93 -11.68 13.00
CA LYS A 238 -5.53 -12.01 14.37
C LYS A 238 -6.59 -11.50 15.36
N ILE A 239 -7.10 -12.39 16.22
CA ILE A 239 -8.21 -12.09 17.14
C ILE A 239 -7.89 -12.29 18.62
N GLY A 240 -6.80 -12.96 18.96
CA GLY A 240 -6.38 -13.26 20.33
C GLY A 240 -4.88 -13.45 20.47
N PRO A 241 -4.39 -13.73 21.69
CA PRO A 241 -2.97 -13.84 22.00
C PRO A 241 -2.35 -15.20 21.61
N GLY A 242 -3.17 -16.24 21.45
CA GLY A 242 -2.71 -17.58 21.06
C GLY A 242 -2.16 -17.60 19.64
N GLU A 243 -1.26 -18.51 19.36
CA GLU A 243 -0.57 -18.62 18.07
C GLU A 243 -1.56 -18.82 16.92
N ASP A 244 -2.60 -19.61 17.15
CA ASP A 244 -3.66 -19.95 16.18
C ASP A 244 -4.92 -19.11 16.31
N ASP A 245 -4.91 -18.05 17.14
CA ASP A 245 -6.07 -17.18 17.35
C ASP A 245 -6.31 -16.26 16.13
N PHE A 246 -6.80 -16.89 15.06
CA PHE A 246 -7.16 -16.20 13.82
C PHE A 246 -8.62 -16.51 13.44
N THR A 247 -9.21 -15.59 12.66
CA THR A 247 -10.48 -15.90 11.98
C THR A 247 -10.27 -16.97 10.93
N SER A 248 -11.36 -17.60 10.46
CA SER A 248 -11.31 -18.43 9.27
C SER A 248 -10.73 -17.64 8.06
N LEU A 249 -10.07 -18.35 7.15
CA LEU A 249 -9.53 -17.78 5.93
C LEU A 249 -10.65 -17.21 5.05
N LYS A 250 -10.53 -15.93 4.72
CA LYS A 250 -11.39 -15.28 3.72
C LYS A 250 -10.72 -15.37 2.36
N THR A 251 -11.40 -16.00 1.40
CA THR A 251 -10.91 -16.12 0.02
C THR A 251 -11.30 -14.88 -0.78
N TRP A 252 -10.32 -14.29 -1.47
CA TRP A 252 -10.51 -13.24 -2.46
C TRP A 252 -10.38 -13.83 -3.85
N HIS A 253 -11.23 -13.35 -4.78
CA HIS A 253 -11.24 -13.83 -6.14
C HIS A 253 -11.06 -12.69 -7.12
N ILE A 254 -10.42 -13.02 -8.24
CA ILE A 254 -10.46 -12.23 -9.48
C ILE A 254 -11.33 -12.99 -10.49
N GLU A 255 -12.11 -12.27 -11.28
CA GLU A 255 -13.03 -12.83 -12.27
C GLU A 255 -13.34 -11.82 -13.37
N PRO A 256 -13.72 -12.24 -14.58
CA PRO A 256 -14.07 -11.31 -15.65
C PRO A 256 -15.21 -10.38 -15.22
N LYS A 257 -15.00 -9.07 -15.33
CA LYS A 257 -16.03 -8.03 -15.09
C LYS A 257 -15.90 -6.86 -16.05
N GLY A 258 -17.04 -6.37 -16.51
CA GLY A 258 -17.19 -5.36 -17.55
C GLY A 258 -17.39 -5.99 -18.92
N ASP A 259 -17.67 -5.18 -19.92
CA ASP A 259 -18.08 -5.65 -21.26
C ASP A 259 -16.90 -6.21 -22.06
N THR A 260 -15.70 -5.80 -21.73
CA THR A 260 -14.47 -6.19 -22.44
C THR A 260 -13.36 -6.51 -21.45
N GLN A 261 -12.68 -7.64 -21.68
CA GLN A 261 -11.47 -8.05 -20.98
C GLN A 261 -10.29 -8.07 -21.96
N PHE A 262 -9.13 -7.65 -21.46
CA PHE A 262 -7.86 -7.86 -22.18
C PHE A 262 -7.17 -9.10 -21.61
N ILE A 263 -7.06 -10.15 -22.42
CA ILE A 263 -6.46 -11.44 -22.04
C ILE A 263 -5.16 -11.73 -22.78
N GLY A 264 -4.63 -10.74 -23.48
CA GLY A 264 -3.31 -10.81 -24.14
C GLY A 264 -2.16 -10.68 -23.12
N PRO A 265 -0.90 -10.75 -23.59
CA PRO A 265 0.28 -10.66 -22.75
C PRO A 265 0.34 -9.36 -21.93
N ILE A 266 0.64 -9.49 -20.64
CA ILE A 266 0.81 -8.36 -19.70
C ILE A 266 2.19 -8.43 -19.07
N VAL A 267 2.85 -7.28 -18.98
CA VAL A 267 4.03 -7.09 -18.12
C VAL A 267 3.66 -6.17 -16.97
N LEU A 268 3.80 -6.65 -15.73
CA LEU A 268 3.71 -5.83 -14.52
C LEU A 268 5.10 -5.30 -14.17
N LEU A 269 5.22 -3.98 -13.99
CA LEU A 269 6.42 -3.36 -13.44
C LEU A 269 6.24 -3.06 -11.96
N THR A 270 7.18 -3.52 -11.13
CA THR A 270 7.15 -3.35 -9.67
C THR A 270 8.52 -2.96 -9.11
N CYS A 271 8.56 -2.53 -7.86
CA CYS A 271 9.77 -2.27 -7.09
C CYS A 271 9.50 -2.46 -5.58
N ASP A 272 10.56 -2.45 -4.79
CA ASP A 272 10.49 -2.70 -3.35
C ASP A 272 9.86 -1.57 -2.51
N SER A 273 9.38 -0.50 -3.17
CA SER A 273 8.52 0.53 -2.56
C SER A 273 7.04 0.40 -2.94
N VAL A 274 6.61 -0.78 -3.37
CA VAL A 274 5.19 -1.14 -3.52
C VAL A 274 4.71 -1.76 -2.22
N PHE A 275 3.67 -1.18 -1.61
CA PHE A 275 3.18 -1.54 -0.27
C PHE A 275 1.71 -1.96 -0.26
N SER A 276 1.29 -2.65 0.81
CA SER A 276 -0.09 -2.82 1.23
C SER A 276 -1.01 -3.28 0.09
N GLY A 277 -2.07 -2.54 -0.24
CA GLY A 277 -2.95 -2.86 -1.38
C GLY A 277 -2.23 -2.98 -2.72
N GLY A 278 -1.07 -2.32 -2.92
CA GLY A 278 -0.19 -2.50 -4.09
C GLY A 278 0.42 -3.90 -4.14
N GLU A 279 0.72 -4.48 -2.99
CA GLU A 279 1.20 -5.86 -2.88
C GLU A 279 0.06 -6.86 -3.08
N ALA A 280 -1.13 -6.57 -2.56
CA ALA A 280 -2.34 -7.35 -2.84
C ALA A 280 -2.65 -7.34 -4.35
N PHE A 281 -2.45 -6.22 -5.04
CA PHE A 281 -2.54 -6.12 -6.49
C PHE A 281 -1.52 -7.05 -7.18
N ALA A 282 -0.24 -6.96 -6.80
CA ALA A 282 0.82 -7.80 -7.37
C ALA A 282 0.55 -9.28 -7.12
N LEU A 283 0.09 -9.64 -5.92
CA LEU A 283 -0.23 -11.01 -5.53
C LEU A 283 -1.41 -11.57 -6.33
N ALA A 284 -2.46 -10.76 -6.55
CA ALA A 284 -3.66 -11.15 -7.29
C ALA A 284 -3.41 -11.25 -8.80
N ILE A 285 -2.73 -10.28 -9.41
CA ILE A 285 -2.48 -10.28 -10.86
C ILE A 285 -1.49 -11.39 -11.27
N LYS A 286 -0.60 -11.81 -10.35
CA LYS A 286 0.32 -12.94 -10.55
C LYS A 286 -0.43 -14.27 -10.81
N GLN A 287 -1.71 -14.38 -10.46
CA GLN A 287 -2.54 -15.56 -10.74
C GLN A 287 -2.98 -15.66 -12.20
N LEU A 288 -2.74 -14.63 -13.01
CA LEU A 288 -3.05 -14.64 -14.43
C LEU A 288 -1.87 -15.25 -15.23
N PRO A 289 -2.08 -16.31 -16.01
CA PRO A 289 -0.99 -17.04 -16.67
C PRO A 289 -0.29 -16.24 -17.78
N HIS A 290 -0.91 -15.15 -18.25
CA HIS A 290 -0.39 -14.27 -19.29
C HIS A 290 0.34 -13.03 -18.74
N VAL A 291 0.60 -12.98 -17.40
CA VAL A 291 1.33 -11.91 -16.74
C VAL A 291 2.79 -12.31 -16.50
N THR A 292 3.71 -11.41 -16.80
CA THR A 292 5.13 -11.51 -16.43
C THR A 292 5.48 -10.30 -15.54
N ILE A 293 6.07 -10.53 -14.37
CA ILE A 293 6.43 -9.47 -13.42
C ILE A 293 7.91 -9.12 -13.60
N ILE A 294 8.21 -7.85 -13.85
CA ILE A 294 9.58 -7.32 -14.03
C ILE A 294 9.86 -6.22 -13.00
N GLY A 295 11.04 -6.22 -12.43
CA GLY A 295 11.48 -5.17 -11.51
C GLY A 295 12.21 -5.71 -10.29
N ASP A 296 11.83 -5.23 -9.11
CA ASP A 296 12.22 -5.78 -7.81
C ASP A 296 11.00 -6.39 -7.11
N HIS A 297 11.22 -7.27 -6.13
CA HIS A 297 10.14 -7.75 -5.26
C HIS A 297 9.39 -6.55 -4.65
N THR A 298 8.15 -6.73 -4.22
CA THR A 298 7.41 -5.72 -3.48
C THR A 298 7.96 -5.58 -2.04
N ASN A 299 7.42 -4.72 -1.21
CA ASN A 299 8.00 -4.42 0.10
C ASN A 299 7.91 -5.58 1.10
N GLY A 300 6.80 -6.28 1.16
CA GLY A 300 6.53 -7.31 2.16
C GLY A 300 5.77 -6.80 3.38
N ILE A 301 4.87 -5.83 3.21
CA ILE A 301 3.98 -5.30 4.24
C ILE A 301 2.55 -5.27 3.71
N PHE A 302 1.83 -6.37 3.86
CA PHE A 302 0.51 -6.59 3.25
C PHE A 302 -0.67 -6.14 4.11
N SER A 303 -0.53 -6.25 5.43
CA SER A 303 -1.67 -6.13 6.35
C SER A 303 -2.40 -4.79 6.22
N TYR A 304 -3.73 -4.78 6.39
CA TYR A 304 -4.43 -3.56 6.75
C TYR A 304 -3.95 -3.06 8.12
N GLN A 305 -4.12 -1.77 8.35
CA GLN A 305 -3.83 -1.11 9.62
C GLN A 305 -5.05 -1.11 10.54
N LEU A 306 -4.91 -1.68 11.73
CA LEU A 306 -5.88 -1.50 12.81
C LEU A 306 -5.56 -0.19 13.55
N GLU A 307 -6.43 0.79 13.44
CA GLU A 307 -6.31 2.02 14.22
C GLU A 307 -7.01 1.89 15.57
N LYS A 308 -6.34 2.32 16.63
CA LYS A 308 -6.84 2.35 18.02
C LYS A 308 -6.46 3.67 18.69
N LYS A 309 -7.14 3.92 19.83
CA LYS A 309 -6.92 5.10 20.66
C LYS A 309 -6.60 4.66 22.09
N LEU A 310 -5.58 5.27 22.67
CA LEU A 310 -5.24 5.11 24.08
C LEU A 310 -6.17 5.93 24.97
N PRO A 311 -6.29 5.59 26.27
CA PRO A 311 -7.06 6.37 27.24
C PRO A 311 -6.69 7.87 27.27
N ASN A 312 -5.40 8.21 27.13
CA ASN A 312 -4.92 9.60 27.05
C ASN A 312 -5.23 10.30 25.70
N GLY A 313 -5.90 9.60 24.78
CA GLY A 313 -6.32 10.12 23.49
C GLY A 313 -5.28 10.02 22.38
N TRP A 314 -4.09 9.45 22.61
CA TRP A 314 -3.14 9.15 21.55
C TRP A 314 -3.69 8.08 20.62
N ARG A 315 -3.34 8.15 19.34
CA ARG A 315 -3.72 7.15 18.35
C ARG A 315 -2.51 6.31 17.96
N TYR A 316 -2.78 5.06 17.67
CA TYR A 316 -1.76 4.16 17.13
C TYR A 316 -2.35 3.21 16.11
N ARG A 317 -1.49 2.71 15.23
CA ARG A 317 -1.83 1.75 14.18
C ARG A 317 -0.90 0.55 14.27
N LEU A 318 -1.40 -0.61 13.87
CA LEU A 318 -0.63 -1.85 13.77
C LEU A 318 -1.17 -2.74 12.67
N SER A 319 -0.32 -3.58 12.11
CA SER A 319 -0.72 -4.71 11.28
C SER A 319 -1.51 -5.73 12.10
N TYR A 320 -2.57 -6.32 11.50
CA TYR A 320 -3.42 -7.28 12.23
C TYR A 320 -3.93 -8.45 11.38
N GLN A 321 -3.51 -8.54 10.12
CA GLN A 321 -3.94 -9.56 9.17
C GLN A 321 -2.75 -10.26 8.52
N LYS A 322 -2.91 -11.56 8.23
CA LYS A 322 -1.99 -12.31 7.36
C LYS A 322 -2.60 -12.50 5.98
N TYR A 323 -1.79 -12.34 4.96
CA TYR A 323 -2.13 -12.60 3.56
C TYR A 323 -1.35 -13.82 3.07
N PHE A 324 -2.01 -14.64 2.26
CA PHE A 324 -1.41 -15.81 1.63
C PHE A 324 -1.75 -15.80 0.14
N SER A 325 -0.80 -16.18 -0.71
CA SER A 325 -1.05 -16.43 -2.12
C SER A 325 -2.10 -17.53 -2.34
N ALA A 326 -2.52 -17.76 -3.58
CA ALA A 326 -3.35 -18.92 -3.93
C ALA A 326 -2.71 -20.25 -3.53
N ASP A 327 -1.38 -20.32 -3.51
CA ASP A 327 -0.58 -21.49 -3.10
C ASP A 327 -0.25 -21.49 -1.59
N MET A 328 -0.96 -20.69 -0.80
CA MET A 328 -0.80 -20.58 0.66
C MET A 328 0.59 -20.10 1.13
N VAL A 329 1.31 -19.33 0.30
CA VAL A 329 2.60 -18.72 0.69
C VAL A 329 2.36 -17.34 1.29
N CYS A 330 2.89 -17.09 2.49
CA CYS A 330 2.92 -15.77 3.12
C CYS A 330 4.18 -15.02 2.68
N TYR A 331 3.98 -13.89 2.00
CA TYR A 331 5.07 -13.03 1.53
C TYR A 331 5.35 -11.83 2.45
N GLU A 332 4.74 -11.77 3.62
CA GLU A 332 5.06 -10.75 4.63
C GLU A 332 6.56 -10.77 4.96
N GLY A 333 7.20 -9.63 5.02
CA GLY A 333 8.64 -9.48 5.23
C GLY A 333 9.54 -9.84 4.03
N LYS A 334 8.97 -10.36 2.94
CA LYS A 334 9.72 -10.82 1.74
C LYS A 334 9.30 -10.09 0.46
N GLY A 335 8.02 -9.70 0.35
CA GLY A 335 7.41 -9.15 -0.85
C GLY A 335 7.08 -10.20 -1.93
N VAL A 336 6.22 -9.83 -2.87
CA VAL A 336 5.87 -10.66 -4.03
C VAL A 336 7.08 -10.77 -4.94
N PRO A 337 7.55 -11.99 -5.28
CA PRO A 337 8.71 -12.17 -6.14
C PRO A 337 8.40 -11.83 -7.60
N VAL A 338 9.43 -11.39 -8.32
CA VAL A 338 9.38 -11.08 -9.76
C VAL A 338 9.85 -12.25 -10.59
N ASP A 339 9.40 -12.31 -11.85
CA ASP A 339 9.86 -13.32 -12.82
C ASP A 339 11.19 -12.88 -13.47
N ILE A 340 11.38 -11.56 -13.63
CA ILE A 340 12.61 -10.99 -14.19
C ILE A 340 13.08 -9.85 -13.28
N LYS A 341 14.21 -10.07 -12.61
CA LYS A 341 14.82 -9.02 -11.78
C LYS A 341 15.56 -8.00 -12.65
N LEU A 342 15.13 -6.75 -12.57
CA LEU A 342 15.77 -5.61 -13.24
C LEU A 342 15.48 -4.35 -12.43
N LEU A 343 16.52 -3.63 -12.04
CA LEU A 343 16.40 -2.49 -11.14
C LEU A 343 16.65 -1.19 -11.90
N ASN A 344 15.86 -0.15 -11.58
CA ASN A 344 16.23 1.21 -11.96
C ASN A 344 17.48 1.66 -11.19
N LYS A 345 18.28 2.50 -11.86
CA LYS A 345 19.51 3.13 -11.34
C LYS A 345 19.47 4.63 -11.57
N LYS A 346 20.26 5.40 -10.82
CA LYS A 346 20.39 6.85 -11.06
C LYS A 346 20.87 7.20 -12.46
N THR A 347 21.75 6.37 -13.01
CA THR A 347 22.22 6.50 -14.39
C THR A 347 21.10 6.44 -15.44
N ASP A 348 19.99 5.76 -15.16
CA ASP A 348 18.83 5.72 -16.07
C ASP A 348 18.20 7.12 -16.23
N ILE A 349 18.23 7.93 -15.15
CA ILE A 349 17.76 9.31 -15.17
C ILE A 349 18.72 10.18 -15.97
N GLU A 350 20.01 10.01 -15.76
CA GLU A 350 21.08 10.79 -16.41
C GLU A 350 21.08 10.59 -17.93
N ILE A 351 20.96 9.34 -18.38
CA ILE A 351 20.89 9.01 -19.81
C ILE A 351 19.50 9.22 -20.41
N GLY A 352 18.49 9.51 -19.59
CA GLY A 352 17.11 9.76 -20.04
C GLY A 352 16.40 8.52 -20.60
N PHE A 353 16.69 7.32 -20.08
CA PHE A 353 16.21 6.03 -20.58
C PHE A 353 15.75 5.12 -19.44
N ASP A 354 14.57 4.52 -19.56
CA ASP A 354 14.02 3.56 -18.60
C ASP A 354 14.19 2.12 -19.09
N PRO A 355 15.14 1.34 -18.55
CA PRO A 355 15.43 -0.01 -19.00
C PRO A 355 14.27 -0.99 -18.73
N LEU A 356 13.42 -0.73 -17.71
CA LEU A 356 12.29 -1.59 -17.43
C LEU A 356 11.23 -1.50 -18.53
N ILE A 357 10.96 -0.31 -19.07
CA ILE A 357 10.06 -0.14 -20.22
C ILE A 357 10.60 -0.89 -21.45
N SER A 358 11.88 -0.72 -21.76
CA SER A 358 12.50 -1.44 -22.88
C SER A 358 12.45 -2.96 -22.70
N ARG A 359 12.71 -3.44 -21.49
CA ARG A 359 12.64 -4.88 -21.18
C ARG A 359 11.21 -5.40 -21.31
N ALA A 360 10.22 -4.66 -20.81
CA ALA A 360 8.82 -5.00 -20.93
C ALA A 360 8.39 -5.14 -22.41
N LEU A 361 8.74 -4.17 -23.24
CA LEU A 361 8.42 -4.22 -24.67
C LEU A 361 9.07 -5.41 -25.39
N LYS A 362 10.31 -5.77 -25.04
CA LYS A 362 10.97 -6.98 -25.57
C LYS A 362 10.23 -8.26 -25.18
N VAL A 363 9.77 -8.35 -23.92
CA VAL A 363 8.99 -9.50 -23.44
C VAL A 363 7.64 -9.58 -24.17
N LEU A 364 6.91 -8.47 -24.28
CA LEU A 364 5.63 -8.41 -24.96
C LEU A 364 5.74 -8.82 -26.44
N LYS A 365 6.73 -8.29 -27.17
CA LYS A 365 6.98 -8.67 -28.57
C LYS A 365 7.19 -10.18 -28.72
N LYS A 366 8.07 -10.76 -27.89
CA LYS A 366 8.33 -12.20 -27.90
C LYS A 366 7.07 -13.03 -27.64
N ASN A 367 6.25 -12.60 -26.66
CA ASN A 367 5.03 -13.32 -26.30
C ASN A 367 3.95 -13.21 -27.38
N ALA A 368 3.79 -12.04 -28.03
CA ALA A 368 2.89 -11.83 -29.16
C ALA A 368 3.29 -12.70 -30.37
N GLU A 369 4.58 -12.75 -30.72
CA GLU A 369 5.10 -13.61 -31.78
C GLU A 369 4.85 -15.10 -31.50
N ALA A 370 4.96 -15.53 -30.24
CA ALA A 370 4.69 -16.90 -29.85
C ALA A 370 3.19 -17.25 -29.91
N ALA A 371 2.31 -16.30 -29.60
CA ALA A 371 0.87 -16.47 -29.71
C ALA A 371 0.41 -16.58 -31.17
N ASN A 372 0.98 -15.79 -32.08
CA ASN A 372 0.66 -15.80 -33.50
C ASN A 372 1.17 -17.04 -34.27
N LYS A 373 2.05 -17.84 -33.64
CA LYS A 373 2.57 -19.10 -34.23
C LYS A 373 1.78 -20.34 -33.80
N ARG A 374 0.83 -20.18 -32.88
CA ARG A 374 -0.10 -21.25 -32.42
C ARG A 374 -1.46 -21.13 -33.08
#